data_b2b0c8efd0728125f9d3c83107847b1b
#
_entry.id   b2b0c8efd0728125f9d3c83107847b1b
#
_cell.length_a   1.000
_cell.length_b   1.000
_cell.length_c   1.000
_cell.angle_alpha   90.00
_cell.angle_beta   90.00
_cell.angle_gamma   90.00
#
_symmetry.space_group_name_H-M   'P 1'
#
loop_
_entity.id
_entity.type
_entity.pdbx_description
1 polymer ?
#
loop_
_entity_poly.entity_id
_entity_poly.type
_entity_poly.pdbx_seq_one_letter_code
_entity_poly.pdbx_strand_id
1 'polypeptide(L)'
;TDCSTREKSGYSGDCQAYIHTAMYLMDCYPVYAKWIREQAAGQYKDGVVPQIAPKANTPGKKEKIGGVLTIDGGIGWSDSFEIVPYRLMKRYGDDALVRENYEAMKRWTAYEIKRAQKTRFCNCRLLPRKYRKYMIDTEWMWGEWLEPGQDVNYMSDIVMKGAPEVGTAFYYMNLNYMAQMAEILGEDEDQQYYKKLAEKVKAAYRTVYLENGSVKEKTR
;
A
#
# COMPACT_ATOMS: atom_id res chain seq x y z
N THR A 1 -5.40 -15.93 6.51
CA THR A 1 -6.28 -16.36 5.40
C THR A 1 -7.61 -15.68 5.58
N ASP A 2 -8.06 -14.90 4.63
CA ASP A 2 -9.36 -14.24 4.65
C ASP A 2 -10.46 -15.30 4.76
N CYS A 3 -10.75 -16.02 3.71
CA CYS A 3 -11.75 -17.06 3.72
C CYS A 3 -11.10 -18.46 3.75
N SER A 4 -11.11 -19.10 4.92
CA SER A 4 -10.51 -20.42 5.11
C SER A 4 -11.23 -21.54 4.37
N THR A 5 -12.47 -21.31 3.97
CA THR A 5 -13.31 -22.31 3.29
C THR A 5 -13.36 -22.13 1.78
N ARG A 6 -13.28 -20.92 1.28
CA ARG A 6 -13.41 -20.58 -0.14
C ARG A 6 -12.05 -20.37 -0.81
N GLU A 7 -11.44 -19.18 -0.67
CA GLU A 7 -10.20 -18.85 -1.37
C GLU A 7 -8.95 -19.49 -0.76
N LYS A 8 -8.91 -19.61 0.55
CA LYS A 8 -7.78 -20.18 1.33
C LYS A 8 -6.44 -19.50 1.06
N SER A 9 -6.47 -18.22 0.70
CA SER A 9 -5.31 -17.43 0.29
C SER A 9 -4.93 -16.39 1.32
N GLY A 10 -3.64 -16.07 1.39
CA GLY A 10 -3.09 -15.04 2.28
C GLY A 10 -3.18 -13.67 1.60
N TYR A 11 -4.35 -13.06 1.64
CA TYR A 11 -4.58 -11.71 1.09
C TYR A 11 -3.90 -10.64 1.93
N SER A 12 -3.26 -9.71 1.26
CA SER A 12 -2.47 -8.65 1.90
C SER A 12 -3.34 -7.58 2.56
N GLY A 13 -4.48 -7.24 1.95
CA GLY A 13 -5.45 -6.33 2.54
C GLY A 13 -5.96 -6.80 3.90
N ASP A 14 -6.35 -8.08 3.97
CA ASP A 14 -6.84 -8.71 5.20
C ASP A 14 -5.74 -8.78 6.27
N CYS A 15 -4.53 -9.15 5.86
CA CYS A 15 -3.39 -9.22 6.78
C CYS A 15 -3.10 -7.86 7.43
N GLN A 16 -3.05 -6.78 6.64
CA GLN A 16 -2.77 -5.44 7.19
C GLN A 16 -3.91 -4.88 8.05
N ALA A 17 -5.15 -5.19 7.71
CA ALA A 17 -6.31 -4.76 8.50
C ALA A 17 -6.37 -5.50 9.84
N TYR A 18 -6.09 -6.81 9.83
CA TYR A 18 -6.22 -7.66 11.01
C TYR A 18 -5.01 -7.65 11.95
N ILE A 19 -3.81 -7.26 11.49
CA ILE A 19 -2.56 -7.37 12.27
C ILE A 19 -2.68 -6.76 13.67
N HIS A 20 -3.35 -5.62 13.82
CA HIS A 20 -3.53 -4.99 15.12
C HIS A 20 -4.31 -5.89 16.10
N THR A 21 -5.42 -6.44 15.65
CA THR A 21 -6.24 -7.34 16.46
C THR A 21 -5.47 -8.64 16.77
N ALA A 22 -4.80 -9.21 15.79
CA ALA A 22 -4.04 -10.43 15.93
C ALA A 22 -2.99 -10.32 17.05
N MET A 23 -2.25 -9.22 17.11
CA MET A 23 -1.21 -8.98 18.12
C MET A 23 -1.74 -8.87 19.56
N TYR A 24 -3.03 -8.65 19.76
CA TYR A 24 -3.67 -8.67 21.08
C TYR A 24 -4.21 -10.05 21.44
N LEU A 25 -4.60 -10.84 20.45
CA LEU A 25 -5.25 -12.13 20.66
C LEU A 25 -4.26 -13.29 20.80
N MET A 26 -3.08 -13.18 20.17
CA MET A 26 -2.12 -14.28 20.12
C MET A 26 -0.70 -13.78 19.83
N ASP A 27 0.31 -14.63 20.09
CA ASP A 27 1.65 -14.42 19.54
C ASP A 27 1.65 -14.75 18.04
N CYS A 28 1.51 -13.72 17.25
CA CYS A 28 1.37 -13.86 15.80
C CYS A 28 2.67 -13.53 15.03
N TYR A 29 3.75 -13.13 15.72
CA TYR A 29 5.01 -12.75 15.08
C TYR A 29 5.55 -13.82 14.12
N PRO A 30 5.69 -15.10 14.52
CA PRO A 30 6.27 -16.12 13.64
C PRO A 30 5.48 -16.30 12.33
N VAL A 31 4.14 -16.25 12.42
CA VAL A 31 3.25 -16.42 11.26
C VAL A 31 3.38 -15.26 10.29
N TYR A 32 3.30 -14.02 10.79
CA TYR A 32 3.40 -12.84 9.95
C TYR A 32 4.83 -12.61 9.42
N ALA A 33 5.85 -12.92 10.20
CA ALA A 33 7.24 -12.86 9.74
C ALA A 33 7.49 -13.82 8.58
N LYS A 34 7.00 -15.06 8.68
CA LYS A 34 7.03 -16.01 7.57
C LYS A 34 6.29 -15.47 6.36
N TRP A 35 5.08 -14.93 6.55
CA TRP A 35 4.26 -14.42 5.47
C TRP A 35 4.91 -13.22 4.74
N ILE A 36 5.56 -12.31 5.47
CA ILE A 36 6.33 -11.19 4.87
C ILE A 36 7.51 -11.71 4.03
N ARG A 37 8.22 -12.75 4.50
CA ARG A 37 9.28 -13.38 3.70
C ARG A 37 8.76 -14.00 2.40
N GLU A 38 7.59 -14.62 2.43
CA GLU A 38 6.92 -15.13 1.22
C GLU A 38 6.53 -14.00 0.26
N GLN A 39 6.06 -12.87 0.81
CA GLN A 39 5.72 -11.68 0.03
C GLN A 39 6.98 -11.07 -0.62
N ALA A 40 8.09 -10.98 0.14
CA ALA A 40 9.39 -10.53 -0.37
C ALA A 40 9.94 -11.45 -1.47
N ALA A 41 9.85 -12.77 -1.27
CA ALA A 41 10.27 -13.75 -2.27
C ALA A 41 9.45 -13.67 -3.56
N GLY A 42 8.19 -13.24 -3.46
CA GLY A 42 7.30 -13.01 -4.61
C GLY A 42 7.47 -11.64 -5.27
N GLN A 43 8.31 -10.74 -4.75
CA GLN A 43 8.47 -9.39 -5.29
C GLN A 43 9.00 -9.41 -6.72
N TYR A 44 8.36 -8.61 -7.58
CA TYR A 44 8.76 -8.48 -8.98
C TYR A 44 9.98 -7.58 -9.16
N LYS A 45 10.65 -7.72 -10.31
CA LYS A 45 11.85 -6.92 -10.64
C LYS A 45 11.62 -5.40 -10.66
N ASP A 46 10.39 -4.97 -10.93
CA ASP A 46 9.99 -3.56 -10.93
C ASP A 46 9.60 -3.03 -9.54
N GLY A 47 9.76 -3.84 -8.49
CA GLY A 47 9.47 -3.49 -7.11
C GLY A 47 8.03 -3.81 -6.66
N VAL A 48 7.17 -4.19 -7.58
CA VAL A 48 5.78 -4.55 -7.25
C VAL A 48 5.74 -5.75 -6.30
N VAL A 49 4.87 -5.68 -5.31
CA VAL A 49 4.64 -6.74 -4.33
C VAL A 49 3.33 -7.45 -4.66
N PRO A 50 3.31 -8.80 -4.63
CA PRO A 50 2.07 -9.54 -4.83
C PRO A 50 1.09 -9.28 -3.69
N GLN A 51 -0.19 -9.19 -4.04
CA GLN A 51 -1.25 -9.01 -3.04
C GLN A 51 -1.67 -10.30 -2.32
N ILE A 52 -1.21 -11.44 -2.80
CA ILE A 52 -1.42 -12.76 -2.17
C ILE A 52 -0.06 -13.41 -1.94
N ALA A 53 0.17 -13.90 -0.71
CA ALA A 53 1.38 -14.64 -0.39
C ALA A 53 1.03 -15.86 0.50
N PRO A 54 1.67 -17.03 0.28
CA PRO A 54 2.55 -17.30 -0.85
C PRO A 54 1.80 -17.26 -2.19
N LYS A 55 2.50 -16.87 -3.25
CA LYS A 55 1.90 -16.78 -4.56
C LYS A 55 1.75 -18.18 -5.19
N ALA A 56 0.51 -18.59 -5.42
CA ALA A 56 0.19 -19.90 -5.97
C ALA A 56 0.45 -20.04 -7.49
N ASN A 57 0.56 -18.90 -8.19
CA ASN A 57 0.64 -18.85 -9.65
C ASN A 57 2.08 -18.81 -10.17
N THR A 58 2.22 -18.92 -11.51
CA THR A 58 3.50 -18.97 -12.22
C THR A 58 4.47 -17.88 -11.73
N PRO A 59 5.67 -18.25 -11.26
CA PRO A 59 6.67 -17.28 -10.83
C PRO A 59 6.93 -16.20 -11.88
N GLY A 60 6.99 -14.93 -11.44
CA GLY A 60 7.28 -13.78 -12.29
C GLY A 60 6.11 -13.25 -13.11
N LYS A 61 4.94 -13.87 -13.09
CA LYS A 61 3.72 -13.35 -13.75
C LYS A 61 2.83 -12.64 -12.74
N LYS A 62 2.52 -11.38 -13.02
CA LYS A 62 1.54 -10.60 -12.24
C LYS A 62 0.14 -11.17 -12.40
N GLU A 63 -0.61 -11.16 -11.31
CA GLU A 63 -2.01 -11.58 -11.32
C GLU A 63 -2.88 -10.54 -12.01
N LYS A 64 -3.85 -11.03 -12.80
CA LYS A 64 -4.72 -10.17 -13.60
C LYS A 64 -6.19 -10.56 -13.45
N ILE A 65 -7.04 -9.56 -13.28
CA ILE A 65 -8.50 -9.73 -13.39
C ILE A 65 -8.87 -9.60 -14.87
N GLY A 66 -9.67 -10.55 -15.36
CA GLY A 66 -10.13 -10.57 -16.75
C GLY A 66 -8.98 -10.62 -17.79
N GLY A 67 -7.79 -11.08 -17.40
CA GLY A 67 -6.63 -11.17 -18.29
C GLY A 67 -5.96 -9.84 -18.64
N VAL A 68 -6.55 -8.70 -18.26
CA VAL A 68 -6.12 -7.35 -18.67
C VAL A 68 -5.59 -6.54 -17.51
N LEU A 69 -6.34 -6.44 -16.41
CA LEU A 69 -6.01 -5.57 -15.29
C LEU A 69 -5.13 -6.27 -14.26
N THR A 70 -3.92 -5.75 -14.05
CA THR A 70 -3.00 -6.26 -13.03
C THR A 70 -3.43 -5.81 -11.65
N ILE A 71 -3.68 -6.76 -10.75
CA ILE A 71 -4.07 -6.49 -9.36
C ILE A 71 -2.87 -6.47 -8.39
N ASP A 72 -1.77 -7.17 -8.71
CA ASP A 72 -0.52 -7.08 -7.94
C ASP A 72 -0.01 -5.63 -7.92
N GLY A 73 0.42 -5.16 -6.77
CA GLY A 73 0.81 -3.78 -6.55
C GLY A 73 -0.38 -2.83 -6.35
N GLY A 74 -1.56 -3.38 -6.10
CA GLY A 74 -2.73 -2.58 -5.74
C GLY A 74 -2.52 -1.83 -4.43
N ILE A 75 -2.55 -0.49 -4.49
CA ILE A 75 -2.47 0.35 -3.30
C ILE A 75 -3.71 0.12 -2.42
N GLY A 76 -3.49 0.13 -1.12
CA GLY A 76 -4.47 -0.25 -0.12
C GLY A 76 -4.31 -1.70 0.36
N TRP A 77 -3.62 -2.55 -0.41
CA TRP A 77 -3.39 -3.98 -0.10
C TRP A 77 -1.91 -4.37 -0.10
N SER A 78 -1.17 -4.12 -1.17
CA SER A 78 0.27 -4.45 -1.23
C SER A 78 1.12 -3.64 -0.24
N ASP A 79 0.58 -2.59 0.32
CA ASP A 79 1.16 -1.77 1.40
C ASP A 79 1.37 -2.56 2.70
N SER A 80 0.71 -3.71 2.84
CA SER A 80 0.95 -4.66 3.92
C SER A 80 2.43 -4.99 4.09
N PHE A 81 3.21 -4.90 3.00
CA PHE A 81 4.63 -5.18 3.00
C PHE A 81 5.46 -4.20 3.83
N GLU A 82 4.95 -3.00 4.06
CA GLU A 82 5.54 -2.01 4.98
C GLU A 82 4.75 -1.93 6.29
N ILE A 83 3.43 -2.00 6.22
CA ILE A 83 2.54 -1.86 7.38
C ILE A 83 2.78 -2.97 8.39
N VAL A 84 2.82 -4.22 7.95
CA VAL A 84 2.91 -5.39 8.85
C VAL A 84 4.25 -5.43 9.59
N PRO A 85 5.43 -5.34 8.91
CA PRO A 85 6.72 -5.31 9.60
C PRO A 85 6.85 -4.12 10.56
N TYR A 86 6.41 -2.92 10.15
CA TYR A 86 6.40 -1.76 11.02
C TYR A 86 5.59 -2.01 12.31
N ARG A 87 4.40 -2.59 12.20
CA ARG A 87 3.52 -2.87 13.35
C ARG A 87 4.10 -3.95 14.26
N LEU A 88 4.67 -5.02 13.68
CA LEU A 88 5.36 -6.06 14.45
C LEU A 88 6.55 -5.49 15.21
N MET A 89 7.40 -4.71 14.55
CA MET A 89 8.54 -4.03 15.17
C MET A 89 8.10 -3.15 16.35
N LYS A 90 7.05 -2.35 16.18
CA LYS A 90 6.52 -1.49 17.25
C LYS A 90 5.93 -2.29 18.41
N ARG A 91 5.34 -3.44 18.16
CA ARG A 91 4.70 -4.28 19.19
C ARG A 91 5.68 -5.13 19.97
N TYR A 92 6.63 -5.75 19.27
CA TYR A 92 7.55 -6.73 19.85
C TYR A 92 8.92 -6.12 20.21
N GLY A 93 9.22 -4.90 19.75
CA GLY A 93 10.50 -4.26 20.00
C GLY A 93 11.67 -4.90 19.22
N ASP A 94 11.37 -5.67 18.16
CA ASP A 94 12.34 -6.40 17.35
C ASP A 94 12.35 -5.86 15.92
N ASP A 95 13.50 -5.34 15.48
CA ASP A 95 13.72 -4.77 14.15
C ASP A 95 14.25 -5.78 13.11
N ALA A 96 14.48 -7.04 13.52
CA ALA A 96 15.12 -8.02 12.66
C ALA A 96 14.37 -8.26 11.34
N LEU A 97 13.04 -8.36 11.39
CA LEU A 97 12.22 -8.54 10.19
C LEU A 97 12.29 -7.34 9.24
N VAL A 98 12.31 -6.13 9.80
CA VAL A 98 12.46 -4.88 9.03
C VAL A 98 13.84 -4.86 8.38
N ARG A 99 14.90 -5.11 9.15
CA ARG A 99 16.28 -5.16 8.68
C ARG A 99 16.48 -6.16 7.54
N GLU A 100 15.92 -7.36 7.70
CA GLU A 100 15.97 -8.42 6.70
C GLU A 100 15.34 -8.02 5.37
N ASN A 101 14.24 -7.24 5.41
CA ASN A 101 13.44 -6.93 4.23
C ASN A 101 13.55 -5.47 3.77
N TYR A 102 14.40 -4.65 4.40
CA TYR A 102 14.46 -3.21 4.17
C TYR A 102 14.71 -2.84 2.71
N GLU A 103 15.67 -3.48 2.05
CA GLU A 103 15.95 -3.24 0.64
C GLU A 103 14.78 -3.63 -0.28
N ALA A 104 14.03 -4.65 0.09
CA ALA A 104 12.81 -5.02 -0.65
C ALA A 104 11.69 -3.99 -0.44
N MET A 105 11.53 -3.46 0.78
CA MET A 105 10.60 -2.36 1.06
C MET A 105 10.98 -1.09 0.31
N LYS A 106 12.26 -0.73 0.26
CA LYS A 106 12.75 0.39 -0.57
C LYS A 106 12.35 0.24 -2.04
N ARG A 107 12.41 -0.97 -2.60
CA ARG A 107 11.96 -1.20 -3.98
C ARG A 107 10.45 -1.00 -4.16
N TRP A 108 9.65 -1.41 -3.17
CA TRP A 108 8.21 -1.15 -3.17
C TRP A 108 7.93 0.36 -3.10
N THR A 109 8.51 1.07 -2.14
CA THR A 109 8.39 2.53 -2.02
C THR A 109 8.83 3.25 -3.30
N ALA A 110 9.92 2.79 -3.93
CA ALA A 110 10.40 3.34 -5.21
C ALA A 110 9.37 3.13 -6.35
N TYR A 111 8.67 2.00 -6.34
CA TYR A 111 7.56 1.77 -7.27
C TYR A 111 6.40 2.75 -7.01
N GLU A 112 6.01 2.99 -5.76
CA GLU A 112 4.97 3.98 -5.42
C GLU A 112 5.37 5.40 -5.84
N ILE A 113 6.62 5.80 -5.59
CA ILE A 113 7.19 7.10 -6.01
C ILE A 113 7.10 7.24 -7.53
N LYS A 114 7.52 6.22 -8.27
CA LYS A 114 7.45 6.21 -9.73
C LYS A 114 6.01 6.26 -10.22
N ARG A 115 5.10 5.60 -9.53
CA ARG A 115 3.67 5.62 -9.82
C ARG A 115 3.07 7.00 -9.61
N ALA A 116 3.40 7.68 -8.51
CA ALA A 116 2.96 9.04 -8.24
C ALA A 116 3.47 10.06 -9.28
N GLN A 117 4.61 9.77 -9.93
CA GLN A 117 5.14 10.62 -11.00
C GLN A 117 4.49 10.39 -12.37
N LYS A 118 3.79 9.27 -12.55
CA LYS A 118 3.06 8.99 -13.78
C LYS A 118 1.73 9.75 -13.78
N THR A 119 1.68 10.88 -14.43
CA THR A 119 0.39 11.54 -14.69
C THR A 119 -0.42 10.75 -15.70
N ARG A 120 -1.51 10.13 -15.27
CA ARG A 120 -2.49 9.52 -16.17
C ARG A 120 -3.90 10.05 -15.89
N PHE A 121 -4.63 10.05 -16.89
CA PHE A 121 -6.03 10.04 -17.22
C PHE A 121 -7.01 10.83 -16.35
N CYS A 122 -7.77 11.07 -15.90
CA CYS A 122 -9.06 11.66 -15.57
C CYS A 122 -9.05 12.78 -14.52
N ASN A 123 -8.63 12.50 -13.31
CA ASN A 123 -8.80 13.47 -12.21
C ASN A 123 -7.61 14.41 -12.05
N CYS A 124 -6.38 13.92 -12.29
CA CYS A 124 -5.17 14.73 -12.15
C CYS A 124 -5.03 15.86 -13.18
N ARG A 125 -5.72 15.81 -14.31
CA ARG A 125 -5.67 16.94 -15.29
C ARG A 125 -6.20 18.24 -14.72
N LEU A 126 -7.12 18.17 -13.78
CA LEU A 126 -7.72 19.33 -13.11
C LEU A 126 -6.87 19.84 -11.94
N LEU A 127 -5.86 19.05 -11.51
CA LEU A 127 -5.02 19.42 -10.39
C LEU A 127 -3.87 20.34 -10.83
N PRO A 128 -3.45 21.27 -9.94
CA PRO A 128 -2.28 22.09 -10.19
C PRO A 128 -1.04 21.21 -10.45
N ARG A 129 -0.30 21.51 -11.53
CA ARG A 129 0.88 20.70 -11.96
C ARG A 129 1.86 20.43 -10.85
N LYS A 130 2.04 21.39 -9.91
CA LYS A 130 2.99 21.27 -8.78
C LYS A 130 2.66 20.13 -7.81
N TYR A 131 1.40 19.68 -7.73
CA TYR A 131 0.96 18.62 -6.81
C TYR A 131 0.89 17.23 -7.45
N ARG A 132 0.72 17.17 -8.79
CA ARG A 132 0.46 15.90 -9.51
C ARG A 132 1.47 14.81 -9.19
N LYS A 133 2.76 15.14 -9.12
CA LYS A 133 3.86 14.20 -8.86
C LYS A 133 3.93 13.66 -7.42
N TYR A 134 3.04 14.09 -6.56
CA TYR A 134 2.94 13.67 -5.16
C TYR A 134 1.67 12.87 -4.87
N MET A 135 0.91 12.52 -5.91
CA MET A 135 -0.38 11.89 -5.75
C MET A 135 -0.44 10.60 -6.56
N ILE A 136 -1.01 9.57 -5.95
CA ILE A 136 -1.25 8.30 -6.65
C ILE A 136 -2.69 8.29 -7.13
N ASP A 137 -2.88 8.38 -8.46
CA ASP A 137 -4.18 8.32 -9.12
C ASP A 137 -4.19 7.39 -10.33
N THR A 138 -3.18 6.55 -10.45
CA THR A 138 -2.97 5.67 -11.60
C THR A 138 -2.95 4.21 -11.18
N GLU A 139 -3.25 3.32 -12.12
CA GLU A 139 -3.23 1.87 -11.96
C GLU A 139 -4.28 1.37 -10.94
N TRP A 140 -4.23 0.09 -10.61
CA TRP A 140 -5.20 -0.50 -9.71
C TRP A 140 -5.05 -0.01 -8.27
N MET A 141 -6.16 0.38 -7.66
CA MET A 141 -6.28 0.71 -6.25
C MET A 141 -7.56 0.08 -5.72
N TRP A 142 -7.50 -0.52 -4.55
CA TRP A 142 -8.68 -1.13 -3.95
C TRP A 142 -9.65 -0.09 -3.36
N GLY A 143 -9.13 1.07 -2.98
CA GLY A 143 -9.93 2.12 -2.35
C GLY A 143 -10.50 1.67 -1.01
N GLU A 144 -11.67 2.18 -0.69
CA GLU A 144 -12.49 1.68 0.41
C GLU A 144 -13.30 0.49 -0.11
N TRP A 145 -12.93 -0.71 0.33
CA TRP A 145 -13.57 -1.94 -0.11
C TRP A 145 -14.86 -2.18 0.66
N LEU A 146 -15.97 -2.29 -0.04
CA LEU A 146 -17.29 -2.53 0.52
C LEU A 146 -17.79 -1.42 1.47
N GLU A 147 -17.75 -0.16 1.05
CA GLU A 147 -18.39 0.95 1.79
C GLU A 147 -19.86 0.63 2.11
N PRO A 148 -20.32 0.93 3.33
CA PRO A 148 -21.73 0.77 3.66
C PRO A 148 -22.65 1.54 2.71
N GLY A 149 -23.69 0.87 2.21
CA GLY A 149 -24.67 1.47 1.29
C GLY A 149 -24.25 1.48 -0.19
N GLN A 150 -23.13 0.87 -0.55
CA GLN A 150 -22.75 0.71 -1.96
C GLN A 150 -23.51 -0.43 -2.64
N ASP A 151 -23.90 -0.20 -3.89
CA ASP A 151 -24.52 -1.20 -4.75
C ASP A 151 -23.51 -2.28 -5.21
N VAL A 152 -24.02 -3.44 -5.60
CA VAL A 152 -23.26 -4.57 -6.16
C VAL A 152 -22.48 -4.21 -7.44
N ASN A 153 -22.81 -3.13 -8.10
CA ASN A 153 -22.08 -2.58 -9.25
C ASN A 153 -20.79 -1.83 -8.87
N TYR A 154 -20.49 -1.75 -7.58
CA TYR A 154 -19.33 -1.03 -7.04
C TYR A 154 -17.98 -1.44 -7.65
N MET A 155 -17.81 -2.72 -8.00
CA MET A 155 -16.61 -3.19 -8.67
C MET A 155 -16.30 -2.44 -9.97
N SER A 156 -17.34 -2.09 -10.75
CA SER A 156 -17.15 -1.31 -11.96
C SER A 156 -16.69 0.11 -11.65
N ASP A 157 -17.17 0.70 -10.58
CA ASP A 157 -16.79 2.05 -10.13
C ASP A 157 -15.35 2.10 -9.63
N ILE A 158 -14.90 1.13 -8.82
CA ILE A 158 -13.49 1.00 -8.40
C ILE A 158 -12.57 0.88 -9.62
N VAL A 159 -12.94 0.03 -10.58
CA VAL A 159 -12.15 -0.18 -11.80
C VAL A 159 -12.06 1.08 -12.65
N MET A 160 -13.16 1.80 -12.78
CA MET A 160 -13.29 2.95 -13.69
C MET A 160 -12.85 4.27 -13.07
N LYS A 161 -13.11 4.49 -11.78
CA LYS A 161 -12.86 5.78 -11.12
C LYS A 161 -11.60 5.76 -10.26
N GLY A 162 -11.19 4.57 -9.75
CA GLY A 162 -10.13 4.45 -8.75
C GLY A 162 -10.53 5.09 -7.41
N ALA A 163 -9.57 5.17 -6.51
CA ALA A 163 -9.70 5.87 -5.23
C ALA A 163 -8.42 6.66 -4.94
N PRO A 164 -8.15 7.73 -5.70
CA PRO A 164 -6.87 8.44 -5.62
C PRO A 164 -6.63 9.11 -4.25
N GLU A 165 -7.70 9.50 -3.55
CA GLU A 165 -7.62 10.01 -2.18
C GLU A 165 -7.13 8.92 -1.22
N VAL A 166 -7.67 7.71 -1.31
CA VAL A 166 -7.23 6.56 -0.50
C VAL A 166 -5.81 6.15 -0.87
N GLY A 167 -5.52 5.99 -2.18
CA GLY A 167 -4.19 5.62 -2.65
C GLY A 167 -3.11 6.61 -2.22
N THR A 168 -3.40 7.92 -2.27
CA THR A 168 -2.46 8.94 -1.82
C THR A 168 -2.29 8.96 -0.30
N ALA A 169 -3.34 8.64 0.45
CA ALA A 169 -3.26 8.51 1.91
C ALA A 169 -2.38 7.32 2.32
N PHE A 170 -2.53 6.16 1.67
CA PHE A 170 -1.64 5.01 1.88
C PHE A 170 -0.19 5.34 1.54
N TYR A 171 0.06 5.98 0.41
CA TYR A 171 1.40 6.42 0.02
C TYR A 171 2.04 7.36 1.07
N TYR A 172 1.27 8.32 1.60
CA TYR A 172 1.73 9.15 2.71
C TYR A 172 2.08 8.33 3.95
N MET A 173 1.24 7.38 4.31
CA MET A 173 1.44 6.51 5.48
C MET A 173 2.70 5.64 5.30
N ASN A 174 2.89 5.04 4.13
CA ASN A 174 4.06 4.21 3.81
C ASN A 174 5.36 5.02 3.90
N LEU A 175 5.40 6.22 3.32
CA LEU A 175 6.56 7.11 3.46
C LEU A 175 6.90 7.43 4.93
N ASN A 176 5.90 7.60 5.79
CA ASN A 176 6.15 7.82 7.22
C ASN A 176 6.66 6.55 7.91
N TYR A 177 6.15 5.39 7.56
CA TYR A 177 6.65 4.13 8.10
C TYR A 177 8.08 3.86 7.67
N MET A 178 8.39 4.07 6.38
CA MET A 178 9.75 3.95 5.88
C MET A 178 10.71 4.94 6.56
N ALA A 179 10.29 6.18 6.80
CA ALA A 179 11.11 7.16 7.53
C ALA A 179 11.40 6.71 8.97
N GLN A 180 10.41 6.15 9.67
CA GLN A 180 10.60 5.65 11.03
C GLN A 180 11.42 4.35 11.08
N MET A 181 11.23 3.46 10.12
CA MET A 181 12.05 2.25 10.00
C MET A 181 13.50 2.61 9.68
N ALA A 182 13.74 3.56 8.76
CA ALA A 182 15.07 4.08 8.45
C ALA A 182 15.76 4.66 9.69
N GLU A 183 15.05 5.45 10.49
CA GLU A 183 15.56 6.01 11.75
C GLU A 183 16.04 4.90 12.72
N ILE A 184 15.26 3.86 12.90
CA ILE A 184 15.61 2.74 13.78
C ILE A 184 16.80 1.95 13.24
N LEU A 185 16.93 1.83 11.92
CA LEU A 185 18.02 1.12 11.28
C LEU A 185 19.32 1.95 11.19
N GLY A 186 19.26 3.27 11.45
CA GLY A 186 20.38 4.19 11.30
C GLY A 186 20.63 4.64 9.86
N GLU A 187 19.62 4.54 8.99
CA GLU A 187 19.68 4.94 7.58
C GLU A 187 19.26 6.42 7.43
N ASP A 188 20.12 7.33 7.86
CA ASP A 188 19.82 8.76 8.00
C ASP A 188 19.41 9.44 6.68
N GLU A 189 20.05 9.08 5.56
CA GLU A 189 19.72 9.64 4.25
C GLU A 189 18.31 9.24 3.81
N ASP A 190 17.98 7.98 3.96
CA ASP A 190 16.65 7.44 3.65
C ASP A 190 15.58 8.07 4.55
N GLN A 191 15.85 8.19 5.86
CA GLN A 191 14.96 8.86 6.81
C GLN A 191 14.61 10.28 6.36
N GLN A 192 15.63 11.09 6.09
CA GLN A 192 15.42 12.48 5.67
C GLN A 192 14.70 12.56 4.32
N TYR A 193 15.02 11.68 3.40
CA TYR A 193 14.39 11.64 2.08
C TYR A 193 12.89 11.31 2.20
N TYR A 194 12.52 10.23 2.88
CA TYR A 194 11.13 9.82 3.04
C TYR A 194 10.32 10.84 3.84
N LYS A 195 10.86 11.38 4.92
CA LYS A 195 10.22 12.43 5.73
C LYS A 195 9.93 13.68 4.90
N LYS A 196 10.90 14.15 4.13
CA LYS A 196 10.73 15.31 3.25
C LYS A 196 9.70 15.06 2.15
N LEU A 197 9.67 13.85 1.60
CA LEU A 197 8.70 13.47 0.58
C LEU A 197 7.29 13.35 1.17
N ALA A 198 7.15 12.74 2.34
CA ALA A 198 5.88 12.64 3.06
C ALA A 198 5.23 14.00 3.30
N GLU A 199 6.00 15.01 3.72
CA GLU A 199 5.46 16.37 3.91
C GLU A 199 4.96 17.00 2.60
N LYS A 200 5.59 16.70 1.46
CA LYS A 200 5.12 17.17 0.15
C LYS A 200 3.82 16.47 -0.27
N VAL A 201 3.73 15.15 -0.03
CA VAL A 201 2.50 14.37 -0.28
C VAL A 201 1.35 14.89 0.59
N LYS A 202 1.60 15.11 1.89
CA LYS A 202 0.63 15.69 2.84
C LYS A 202 0.13 17.06 2.40
N ALA A 203 1.04 17.94 1.97
CA ALA A 203 0.67 19.27 1.48
C ALA A 203 -0.21 19.18 0.21
N ALA A 204 0.15 18.29 -0.71
CA ALA A 204 -0.65 18.01 -1.91
C ALA A 204 -2.03 17.47 -1.56
N TYR A 205 -2.09 16.45 -0.70
CA TYR A 205 -3.33 15.83 -0.24
C TYR A 205 -4.28 16.84 0.39
N ARG A 206 -3.77 17.64 1.35
CA ARG A 206 -4.58 18.66 2.03
C ARG A 206 -5.14 19.69 1.07
N THR A 207 -4.36 20.12 0.11
CA THR A 207 -4.81 21.13 -0.88
C THR A 207 -5.85 20.58 -1.84
N VAL A 208 -5.71 19.33 -2.24
CA VAL A 208 -6.52 18.71 -3.28
C VAL A 208 -7.81 18.11 -2.74
N TYR A 209 -7.70 17.34 -1.66
CA TYR A 209 -8.80 16.53 -1.18
C TYR A 209 -9.51 17.08 0.05
N LEU A 210 -8.91 18.01 0.79
CA LEU A 210 -9.55 18.54 1.98
C LEU A 210 -10.15 19.94 1.74
N GLU A 211 -11.31 20.15 2.34
CA GLU A 211 -11.97 21.44 2.48
C GLU A 211 -12.52 21.55 3.91
N ASN A 212 -12.14 22.60 4.63
CA ASN A 212 -12.52 22.79 6.05
C ASN A 212 -12.22 21.58 6.96
N GLY A 213 -11.15 20.83 6.66
CA GLY A 213 -10.74 19.66 7.43
C GLY A 213 -11.44 18.35 7.08
N SER A 214 -12.43 18.38 6.19
CA SER A 214 -13.16 17.20 5.71
C SER A 214 -12.80 16.88 4.26
N VAL A 215 -12.97 15.62 3.84
CA VAL A 215 -12.78 15.22 2.43
C VAL A 215 -13.87 15.85 1.59
N LYS A 216 -13.49 16.45 0.46
CA LYS A 216 -14.43 17.09 -0.48
C LYS A 216 -15.41 16.07 -1.05
N GLU A 217 -16.71 16.36 -1.00
CA GLU A 217 -17.74 15.47 -1.55
C GLU A 217 -17.56 15.13 -3.04
N LYS A 218 -16.95 16.03 -3.82
CA LYS A 218 -16.74 15.87 -5.28
C LYS A 218 -15.56 14.97 -5.67
N THR A 219 -14.86 14.38 -4.72
CA THR A 219 -13.75 13.46 -4.98
C THR A 219 -14.18 11.98 -4.90
N ARG A 220 -15.46 11.74 -4.68
CA ARG A 220 -16.09 10.42 -4.70
C ARG A 220 -16.67 10.06 -6.06
#